data_f64d50500e4049c71a88c05d9d3a2e27
#
_entry.id   f64d50500e4049c71a88c05d9d3a2e27
#
_cell.length_a   1.000
_cell.length_b   1.000
_cell.length_c   1.000
_cell.angle_alpha   90.00
_cell.angle_beta   90.00
_cell.angle_gamma   90.00
#
_symmetry.space_group_name_H-M   'P 1'
#
loop_
_entity.id
_entity.type
_entity.pdbx_description
1 polymer ?
#
loop_
_entity_poly.entity_id
_entity_poly.type
_entity_poly.pdbx_seq_one_letter_code
_entity_poly.pdbx_strand_id
1 'polypeptide(L)'
;MVAFSRSFSRKDAGENAVDYFETFTDKEHWLWINGENGYEAAPGYPKPITIGKIPVIYGHQPKFETEDVDKLIDRLETLLSNFADTNDYHASPKIFTTGIIKGWAKKGESGAVIEGEDGATMQYVSWQSAPEAVKLEIETLLKMIYTITQTPDISFDSVKGLGAISGIALKLLFMDAHLKVQDKREIFDDYLQRRVNVILAYIGKMNNALETDCETIAIEPEIVPYMLTSEIDELNYWLTANGNKPVISQEESVEKAGLSSNVELTMQKLKDQATTENSFIIGEPQLEMDA
;
A
#
# COMPACT_ATOMS: atom_id res chain seq x y z
N MET A 1 -19.62 20.18 15.55
CA MET A 1 -18.79 21.30 15.01
C MET A 1 -19.74 22.46 14.69
N VAL A 2 -19.45 23.65 15.18
CA VAL A 2 -20.30 24.85 14.95
C VAL A 2 -19.78 25.66 13.76
N ALA A 3 -18.46 25.72 13.61
CA ALA A 3 -17.76 26.35 12.49
C ALA A 3 -16.41 25.67 12.29
N PHE A 4 -15.84 25.80 11.09
CA PHE A 4 -14.48 25.45 10.78
C PHE A 4 -13.77 26.67 10.22
N SER A 5 -12.57 26.96 10.73
CA SER A 5 -11.76 28.07 10.25
C SER A 5 -10.32 27.62 10.00
N ARG A 6 -9.68 28.25 9.00
CA ARG A 6 -8.26 28.06 8.71
C ARG A 6 -7.63 29.35 8.19
N SER A 7 -6.31 29.48 8.42
CA SER A 7 -5.48 30.49 7.77
C SER A 7 -4.58 29.84 6.74
N PHE A 8 -4.29 30.54 5.66
CA PHE A 8 -3.36 30.11 4.63
C PHE A 8 -2.84 31.32 3.86
N SER A 9 -1.66 31.19 3.26
CA SER A 9 -1.08 32.22 2.41
C SER A 9 -1.08 31.78 0.95
N ARG A 10 -1.34 32.69 0.04
CA ARG A 10 -1.22 32.49 -1.41
C ARG A 10 -0.41 33.63 -2.02
N LYS A 11 0.36 33.34 -3.05
CA LYS A 11 0.99 34.35 -3.86
C LYS A 11 -0.06 35.01 -4.77
N ASP A 12 -0.06 36.32 -4.81
CA ASP A 12 -0.85 37.12 -5.77
C ASP A 12 -0.18 37.12 -7.18
N ALA A 13 -0.79 37.82 -8.13
CA ALA A 13 -0.25 37.98 -9.48
C ALA A 13 1.10 38.73 -9.52
N GLY A 14 1.49 39.41 -8.44
CA GLY A 14 2.76 40.10 -8.26
C GLY A 14 3.79 39.31 -7.45
N GLU A 15 3.57 38.00 -7.22
CA GLU A 15 4.39 37.13 -6.38
C GLU A 15 4.45 37.51 -4.89
N ASN A 16 3.67 38.47 -4.42
CA ASN A 16 3.61 38.81 -3.00
C ASN A 16 2.75 37.78 -2.24
N ALA A 17 3.19 37.40 -1.06
CA ALA A 17 2.42 36.50 -0.18
C ALA A 17 1.27 37.34 0.45
N VAL A 18 0.04 36.88 0.24
CA VAL A 18 -1.17 37.44 0.86
C VAL A 18 -1.76 36.39 1.79
N ASP A 19 -2.05 36.83 3.01
CA ASP A 19 -2.64 35.95 4.02
C ASP A 19 -4.15 35.99 3.95
N TYR A 20 -4.74 34.84 3.99
CA TYR A 20 -6.18 34.61 3.97
C TYR A 20 -6.62 33.91 5.26
N PHE A 21 -7.83 34.28 5.70
CA PHE A 21 -8.55 33.55 6.74
C PHE A 21 -9.91 33.14 6.21
N GLU A 22 -10.27 31.86 6.39
CA GLU A 22 -11.46 31.26 5.81
C GLU A 22 -12.30 30.62 6.91
N THR A 23 -13.61 30.84 6.88
CA THR A 23 -14.54 30.28 7.86
C THR A 23 -15.74 29.67 7.14
N PHE A 24 -16.05 28.43 7.50
CA PHE A 24 -17.23 27.70 7.04
C PHE A 24 -18.18 27.48 8.23
N THR A 25 -19.43 27.87 8.04
CA THR A 25 -20.54 27.49 8.92
C THR A 25 -21.46 26.51 8.19
N ASP A 26 -22.57 26.14 8.78
CA ASP A 26 -23.63 25.38 8.12
C ASP A 26 -24.43 26.18 7.07
N LYS A 27 -24.29 27.52 7.08
CA LYS A 27 -25.05 28.45 6.23
C LYS A 27 -24.20 29.27 5.29
N GLU A 28 -22.98 29.63 5.70
CA GLU A 28 -22.16 30.63 5.03
C GLU A 28 -20.69 30.24 4.99
N HIS A 29 -20.05 30.59 3.90
CA HIS A 29 -18.62 30.52 3.70
C HIS A 29 -18.05 31.95 3.62
N TRP A 30 -17.19 32.30 4.55
CA TRP A 30 -16.47 33.55 4.64
C TRP A 30 -15.02 33.41 4.21
N LEU A 31 -14.53 34.34 3.43
CA LEU A 31 -13.12 34.51 3.09
C LEU A 31 -12.69 35.90 3.45
N TRP A 32 -11.62 36.01 4.20
CA TRP A 32 -11.00 37.25 4.65
C TRP A 32 -9.61 37.36 4.05
N ILE A 33 -9.24 38.57 3.68
CA ILE A 33 -7.92 38.94 3.12
C ILE A 33 -7.25 39.84 4.12
N ASN A 34 -6.01 39.58 4.47
CA ASN A 34 -5.20 40.44 5.31
C ASN A 34 -4.70 41.65 4.45
N GLY A 35 -5.29 42.81 4.65
CA GLY A 35 -4.92 44.07 4.00
C GLY A 35 -4.17 45.01 4.94
N GLU A 36 -3.96 46.26 4.53
CA GLU A 36 -3.24 47.24 5.32
C GLU A 36 -3.92 47.58 6.66
N ASN A 37 -5.25 47.45 6.73
CA ASN A 37 -6.05 47.73 7.95
C ASN A 37 -6.46 46.46 8.72
N GLY A 38 -5.88 45.30 8.39
CA GLY A 38 -6.22 44.00 8.96
C GLY A 38 -7.07 43.15 8.03
N TYR A 39 -7.79 42.17 8.58
CA TYR A 39 -8.60 41.23 7.80
C TYR A 39 -9.91 41.86 7.34
N GLU A 40 -10.11 41.95 6.02
CA GLU A 40 -11.32 42.41 5.38
C GLU A 40 -11.98 41.29 4.59
N ALA A 41 -13.33 41.31 4.49
CA ALA A 41 -14.05 40.32 3.72
C ALA A 41 -13.68 40.40 2.24
N ALA A 42 -13.33 39.28 1.63
CA ALA A 42 -13.03 39.23 0.21
C ALA A 42 -14.25 39.59 -0.65
N PRO A 43 -14.07 40.24 -1.82
CA PRO A 43 -15.17 40.58 -2.70
C PRO A 43 -16.04 39.38 -3.06
N GLY A 44 -17.37 39.51 -2.91
CA GLY A 44 -18.32 38.45 -3.20
C GLY A 44 -18.51 37.43 -2.07
N TYR A 45 -17.97 37.67 -0.89
CA TYR A 45 -18.24 36.91 0.32
C TYR A 45 -19.10 37.70 1.31
N PRO A 46 -19.93 37.01 2.16
CA PRO A 46 -20.05 35.58 2.30
C PRO A 46 -20.79 34.89 1.13
N LYS A 47 -20.41 33.61 0.86
CA LYS A 47 -21.15 32.75 -0.07
C LYS A 47 -22.11 31.87 0.68
N PRO A 48 -23.36 31.65 0.24
CA PRO A 48 -24.30 30.75 0.92
C PRO A 48 -23.87 29.29 0.75
N ILE A 49 -24.03 28.52 1.82
CA ILE A 49 -23.88 27.06 1.84
C ILE A 49 -25.30 26.46 1.84
N THR A 50 -25.66 25.78 0.74
CA THR A 50 -27.02 25.29 0.50
C THR A 50 -27.32 23.95 1.12
N ILE A 51 -26.30 23.19 1.52
CA ILE A 51 -26.44 21.81 2.04
C ILE A 51 -26.81 21.75 3.52
N GLY A 52 -26.86 22.88 4.24
CA GLY A 52 -27.16 22.93 5.67
C GLY A 52 -26.15 22.20 6.57
N LYS A 53 -24.96 21.91 6.05
CA LYS A 53 -23.87 21.25 6.77
C LYS A 53 -22.55 21.94 6.43
N ILE A 54 -21.60 21.97 7.38
CA ILE A 54 -20.26 22.46 7.12
C ILE A 54 -19.58 21.55 6.09
N PRO A 55 -19.19 22.05 4.88
CA PRO A 55 -18.67 21.22 3.79
C PRO A 55 -17.17 20.88 3.96
N VAL A 56 -16.73 20.76 5.21
CA VAL A 56 -15.35 20.46 5.55
C VAL A 56 -15.32 19.11 6.29
N ILE A 57 -14.46 18.24 5.79
CA ILE A 57 -14.20 16.94 6.37
C ILE A 57 -12.81 17.04 7.00
N TYR A 58 -12.79 17.01 8.34
CA TYR A 58 -11.58 17.14 9.12
C TYR A 58 -11.15 15.77 9.64
N GLY A 59 -9.93 15.39 9.37
CA GLY A 59 -9.28 14.22 9.95
C GLY A 59 -7.95 14.65 10.58
N HIS A 60 -7.66 14.17 11.75
CA HIS A 60 -6.42 14.45 12.48
C HIS A 60 -5.87 13.16 13.05
N GLN A 61 -4.61 12.89 12.75
CA GLN A 61 -3.85 11.82 13.36
C GLN A 61 -2.86 12.44 14.36
N PRO A 62 -2.85 12.01 15.64
CA PRO A 62 -2.04 12.65 16.68
C PRO A 62 -0.54 12.46 16.49
N LYS A 63 -0.11 11.38 15.82
CA LYS A 63 1.28 11.05 15.55
C LYS A 63 1.49 10.70 14.07
N PHE A 64 2.67 11.00 13.54
CA PHE A 64 3.11 10.45 12.25
C PHE A 64 3.42 8.96 12.40
N GLU A 65 3.30 8.21 11.31
CA GLU A 65 3.57 6.77 11.28
C GLU A 65 5.01 6.41 11.66
N THR A 66 5.94 7.29 11.36
CA THR A 66 7.38 7.11 11.56
C THR A 66 7.91 7.74 12.83
N GLU A 67 7.11 8.53 13.57
CA GLU A 67 7.57 9.33 14.71
C GLU A 67 8.36 8.51 15.76
N ASP A 68 7.90 7.30 16.04
CA ASP A 68 8.54 6.43 17.03
C ASP A 68 9.82 5.75 16.49
N VAL A 69 10.09 5.82 15.19
CA VAL A 69 11.24 5.18 14.50
C VAL A 69 12.16 6.15 13.77
N ASP A 70 11.89 7.46 13.79
CA ASP A 70 12.68 8.47 13.06
C ASP A 70 14.17 8.34 13.35
N LYS A 71 14.57 8.14 14.62
CA LYS A 71 15.97 7.94 14.99
C LYS A 71 16.60 6.67 14.42
N LEU A 72 15.82 5.62 14.22
CA LEU A 72 16.28 4.38 13.59
C LEU A 72 16.45 4.58 12.09
N ILE A 73 15.56 5.34 11.47
CA ILE A 73 15.63 5.72 10.06
C ILE A 73 16.87 6.59 9.81
N ASP A 74 17.08 7.65 10.59
CA ASP A 74 18.26 8.51 10.51
C ASP A 74 19.57 7.69 10.66
N ARG A 75 19.58 6.73 11.60
CA ARG A 75 20.73 5.85 11.77
C ARG A 75 20.96 4.95 10.56
N LEU A 76 19.91 4.39 10.00
CA LEU A 76 19.96 3.54 8.81
C LEU A 76 20.47 4.31 7.60
N GLU A 77 19.94 5.52 7.35
CA GLU A 77 20.39 6.41 6.29
C GLU A 77 21.87 6.77 6.40
N THR A 78 22.31 7.15 7.61
CA THR A 78 23.71 7.46 7.89
C THR A 78 24.60 6.24 7.65
N LEU A 79 24.17 5.05 8.09
CA LEU A 79 24.92 3.82 7.93
C LEU A 79 25.07 3.44 6.45
N LEU A 80 24.00 3.53 5.67
CA LEU A 80 24.00 3.23 4.24
C LEU A 80 24.87 4.24 3.45
N SER A 81 24.80 5.52 3.80
CA SER A 81 25.63 6.56 3.19
C SER A 81 27.12 6.31 3.45
N ASN A 82 27.49 6.08 4.70
CA ASN A 82 28.86 5.79 5.06
C ASN A 82 29.39 4.49 4.42
N PHE A 83 28.51 3.49 4.28
CA PHE A 83 28.85 2.23 3.62
C PHE A 83 29.09 2.44 2.12
N ALA A 84 28.26 3.25 1.47
CA ALA A 84 28.44 3.62 0.06
C ALA A 84 29.74 4.39 -0.15
N ASP A 85 30.00 5.43 0.63
CA ASP A 85 31.25 6.22 0.58
C ASP A 85 32.49 5.34 0.79
N THR A 86 32.41 4.41 1.73
CA THR A 86 33.50 3.48 2.01
C THR A 86 33.73 2.52 0.83
N ASN A 87 32.67 2.01 0.23
CA ASN A 87 32.77 1.16 -0.97
C ASN A 87 33.40 1.94 -2.14
N ASP A 88 32.95 3.17 -2.39
CA ASP A 88 33.48 4.01 -3.46
C ASP A 88 34.97 4.32 -3.24
N TYR A 89 35.36 4.63 -1.99
CA TYR A 89 36.75 4.87 -1.65
C TYR A 89 37.64 3.64 -1.85
N HIS A 90 37.15 2.44 -1.58
CA HIS A 90 37.88 1.18 -1.69
C HIS A 90 37.67 0.45 -3.03
N ALA A 91 36.75 0.90 -3.88
CA ALA A 91 36.54 0.34 -5.23
C ALA A 91 37.77 0.49 -6.14
N SER A 92 38.59 1.50 -5.85
CA SER A 92 39.89 1.65 -6.55
C SER A 92 40.98 0.94 -5.76
N PRO A 93 41.66 -0.08 -6.32
CA PRO A 93 42.67 -0.83 -5.60
C PRO A 93 43.84 0.10 -5.25
N LYS A 94 44.19 0.15 -3.98
CA LYS A 94 45.36 0.88 -3.48
C LYS A 94 46.53 -0.04 -3.42
N ILE A 95 47.65 0.41 -3.93
CA ILE A 95 48.89 -0.35 -3.96
C ILE A 95 49.90 0.34 -3.05
N PHE A 96 50.43 -0.43 -2.12
CA PHE A 96 51.57 -0.02 -1.29
C PHE A 96 52.81 -0.64 -1.88
N THR A 97 53.85 0.20 -2.12
CA THR A 97 55.14 -0.26 -2.62
C THR A 97 56.26 0.18 -1.70
N THR A 98 57.18 -0.72 -1.44
CA THR A 98 58.44 -0.41 -0.80
C THR A 98 59.54 -0.46 -1.87
N GLY A 99 60.19 0.65 -2.16
CA GLY A 99 61.22 0.77 -3.22
C GLY A 99 60.67 1.46 -4.48
N ILE A 100 61.57 1.68 -5.45
CA ILE A 100 61.26 2.39 -6.69
C ILE A 100 60.67 1.40 -7.70
N ILE A 101 59.50 1.73 -8.26
CA ILE A 101 58.89 0.99 -9.38
C ILE A 101 59.31 1.67 -10.68
N LYS A 102 60.00 0.91 -11.57
CA LYS A 102 60.56 1.42 -12.86
C LYS A 102 59.56 1.36 -14.00
N GLY A 103 58.61 0.44 -13.94
CA GLY A 103 57.62 0.26 -14.98
C GLY A 103 56.24 0.02 -14.38
N TRP A 104 55.23 0.67 -14.96
CA TRP A 104 53.84 0.60 -14.52
C TRP A 104 52.94 0.17 -15.67
N ALA A 105 52.05 -0.77 -15.42
CA ALA A 105 51.09 -1.19 -16.43
C ALA A 105 50.16 -0.05 -16.88
N LYS A 106 49.93 0.11 -18.18
CA LYS A 106 48.91 1.06 -18.67
C LYS A 106 47.53 0.52 -18.43
N LYS A 107 46.60 1.44 -18.25
CA LYS A 107 45.18 1.08 -18.05
C LYS A 107 44.69 0.28 -19.28
N GLY A 108 44.22 -0.95 -19.03
CA GLY A 108 43.70 -1.87 -20.07
C GLY A 108 44.68 -2.91 -20.61
N GLU A 109 45.95 -2.92 -20.18
CA GLU A 109 46.90 -3.99 -20.52
C GLU A 109 46.61 -5.24 -19.68
N SER A 110 46.40 -6.36 -20.34
CA SER A 110 46.24 -7.68 -19.70
C SER A 110 47.63 -8.36 -19.64
N GLY A 111 48.03 -8.79 -18.44
CA GLY A 111 49.29 -9.49 -18.23
C GLY A 111 50.54 -8.58 -18.21
N ALA A 112 50.38 -7.30 -17.89
CA ALA A 112 51.49 -6.37 -17.79
C ALA A 112 52.47 -6.73 -16.66
N VAL A 113 53.77 -6.66 -16.94
CA VAL A 113 54.84 -6.90 -15.98
C VAL A 113 55.17 -5.58 -15.28
N ILE A 114 55.30 -5.60 -13.98
CA ILE A 114 55.74 -4.45 -13.17
C ILE A 114 57.17 -4.71 -12.75
N GLU A 115 58.05 -3.78 -13.14
CA GLU A 115 59.49 -3.87 -12.82
C GLU A 115 59.83 -2.97 -11.64
N GLY A 116 60.50 -3.52 -10.62
CA GLY A 116 60.97 -2.82 -9.46
C GLY A 116 62.49 -2.99 -9.27
N GLU A 117 63.09 -2.21 -8.37
CA GLU A 117 64.49 -2.42 -7.94
C GLU A 117 64.61 -3.67 -7.07
N ASP A 118 65.86 -4.18 -6.88
CA ASP A 118 66.14 -5.30 -6.02
C ASP A 118 65.61 -5.02 -4.58
N GLY A 119 64.79 -5.93 -4.07
CA GLY A 119 64.17 -5.79 -2.78
C GLY A 119 62.88 -4.97 -2.74
N ALA A 120 62.40 -4.45 -3.88
CA ALA A 120 61.08 -3.79 -3.97
C ALA A 120 59.94 -4.79 -3.70
N THR A 121 59.03 -4.44 -2.86
CA THR A 121 57.81 -5.21 -2.59
C THR A 121 56.58 -4.40 -2.98
N MET A 122 55.56 -5.09 -3.50
CA MET A 122 54.28 -4.50 -3.85
C MET A 122 53.18 -5.32 -3.23
N GLN A 123 52.29 -4.65 -2.55
CA GLN A 123 51.11 -5.26 -1.91
C GLN A 123 49.85 -4.48 -2.26
N TYR A 124 48.80 -5.20 -2.53
CA TYR A 124 47.47 -4.60 -2.54
C TYR A 124 47.04 -4.33 -1.09
N VAL A 125 46.72 -3.07 -0.80
CA VAL A 125 46.10 -2.72 0.45
C VAL A 125 44.63 -3.05 0.35
N SER A 126 44.26 -4.25 0.75
CA SER A 126 42.87 -4.66 0.83
C SER A 126 42.24 -4.11 2.11
N TRP A 127 41.05 -3.60 2.00
CA TRP A 127 40.26 -3.18 3.13
C TRP A 127 39.81 -4.40 3.94
N GLN A 128 40.22 -4.48 5.19
CA GLN A 128 39.69 -5.45 6.14
C GLN A 128 38.46 -4.82 6.80
N SER A 129 37.33 -4.85 6.14
CA SER A 129 36.06 -4.46 6.75
C SER A 129 35.42 -5.63 7.48
N ALA A 130 34.50 -5.31 8.37
CA ALA A 130 33.58 -6.28 8.94
C ALA A 130 32.20 -6.16 8.24
N PRO A 131 32.07 -6.55 6.96
CA PRO A 131 30.82 -6.38 6.20
C PRO A 131 29.65 -7.10 6.85
N GLU A 132 29.93 -8.20 7.54
CA GLU A 132 28.91 -8.94 8.28
C GLU A 132 28.33 -8.15 9.47
N ALA A 133 29.14 -7.33 10.14
CA ALA A 133 28.65 -6.48 11.25
C ALA A 133 27.74 -5.37 10.72
N VAL A 134 28.12 -4.74 9.59
CA VAL A 134 27.30 -3.71 8.91
C VAL A 134 25.99 -4.31 8.41
N LYS A 135 26.05 -5.48 7.79
CA LYS A 135 24.86 -6.20 7.32
C LYS A 135 23.92 -6.52 8.48
N LEU A 136 24.46 -7.07 9.57
CA LEU A 136 23.66 -7.38 10.77
C LEU A 136 23.00 -6.13 11.36
N GLU A 137 23.70 -5.00 11.38
CA GLU A 137 23.14 -3.73 11.88
C GLU A 137 21.99 -3.26 10.97
N ILE A 138 22.16 -3.30 9.64
CA ILE A 138 21.12 -2.94 8.66
C ILE A 138 19.88 -3.83 8.84
N GLU A 139 20.07 -5.14 8.88
CA GLU A 139 18.98 -6.11 9.06
C GLU A 139 18.24 -5.90 10.38
N THR A 140 18.98 -5.61 11.45
CA THR A 140 18.41 -5.35 12.77
C THR A 140 17.60 -4.05 12.78
N LEU A 141 18.14 -2.96 12.21
CA LEU A 141 17.44 -1.69 12.12
C LEU A 141 16.15 -1.81 11.30
N LEU A 142 16.21 -2.45 10.14
CA LEU A 142 15.01 -2.70 9.31
C LEU A 142 13.96 -3.50 10.07
N LYS A 143 14.37 -4.59 10.73
CA LYS A 143 13.46 -5.40 11.54
C LYS A 143 12.81 -4.60 12.67
N MET A 144 13.57 -3.75 13.37
CA MET A 144 13.03 -2.90 14.43
C MET A 144 12.05 -1.86 13.88
N ILE A 145 12.34 -1.25 12.73
CA ILE A 145 11.45 -0.29 12.06
C ILE A 145 10.12 -0.98 11.72
N TYR A 146 10.13 -2.13 11.06
CA TYR A 146 8.91 -2.87 10.72
C TYR A 146 8.13 -3.29 11.97
N THR A 147 8.82 -3.77 13.01
CA THR A 147 8.17 -4.22 14.25
C THR A 147 7.50 -3.06 14.99
N ILE A 148 8.21 -1.93 15.19
CA ILE A 148 7.68 -0.78 15.94
C ILE A 148 6.56 -0.09 15.16
N THR A 149 6.68 0.00 13.83
CA THR A 149 5.61 0.56 12.98
C THR A 149 4.45 -0.39 12.77
N GLN A 150 4.51 -1.64 13.26
CA GLN A 150 3.50 -2.68 13.06
C GLN A 150 3.19 -2.89 11.57
N THR A 151 4.21 -2.80 10.73
CA THR A 151 4.10 -2.97 9.28
C THR A 151 4.77 -4.28 8.88
N PRO A 152 4.04 -5.23 8.25
CA PRO A 152 4.65 -6.49 7.84
C PRO A 152 5.66 -6.25 6.70
N ASP A 153 6.80 -6.93 6.74
CA ASP A 153 7.72 -6.97 5.61
C ASP A 153 7.16 -7.94 4.55
N ILE A 154 6.52 -7.34 3.52
CA ILE A 154 5.95 -8.04 2.36
C ILE A 154 6.84 -7.94 1.12
N SER A 155 8.14 -7.68 1.29
CA SER A 155 9.09 -7.71 0.18
C SER A 155 9.08 -9.08 -0.51
N PHE A 156 9.38 -9.09 -1.81
CA PHE A 156 9.37 -10.33 -2.60
C PHE A 156 10.26 -11.42 -1.98
N ASP A 157 11.40 -11.05 -1.42
CA ASP A 157 12.33 -11.99 -0.79
C ASP A 157 11.78 -12.56 0.52
N SER A 158 11.10 -11.74 1.32
CA SER A 158 10.44 -12.17 2.55
C SER A 158 9.24 -13.07 2.27
N VAL A 159 8.53 -12.83 1.16
CA VAL A 159 7.33 -13.59 0.75
C VAL A 159 7.68 -14.83 -0.09
N LYS A 160 8.88 -14.90 -0.67
CA LYS A 160 9.31 -16.01 -1.55
C LYS A 160 9.24 -17.42 -0.90
N GLY A 161 9.36 -17.48 0.42
CA GLY A 161 9.17 -18.70 1.21
C GLY A 161 7.70 -18.99 1.58
N LEU A 162 6.78 -18.04 1.32
CA LEU A 162 5.38 -18.10 1.75
C LEU A 162 4.47 -18.90 0.80
N GLY A 163 4.95 -19.32 -0.37
CA GLY A 163 4.15 -20.04 -1.36
C GLY A 163 3.54 -21.38 -0.89
N ALA A 164 3.92 -21.85 0.30
CA ALA A 164 3.37 -23.04 0.95
C ALA A 164 2.73 -22.73 2.32
N ILE A 165 2.56 -21.46 2.68
CA ILE A 165 2.04 -21.05 3.99
C ILE A 165 0.51 -21.14 3.99
N SER A 166 -0.05 -21.79 5.00
CA SER A 166 -1.49 -21.88 5.20
C SER A 166 -2.11 -20.49 5.44
N GLY A 167 -3.39 -20.32 5.08
CA GLY A 167 -4.12 -19.07 5.32
C GLY A 167 -4.09 -18.61 6.78
N ILE A 168 -3.92 -19.51 7.75
CA ILE A 168 -3.75 -19.19 9.17
C ILE A 168 -2.42 -18.47 9.42
N ALA A 169 -1.33 -18.94 8.82
CA ALA A 169 -0.02 -18.33 9.00
C ALA A 169 0.05 -16.95 8.32
N LEU A 170 -0.65 -16.75 7.18
CA LEU A 170 -0.83 -15.44 6.56
C LEU A 170 -1.60 -14.49 7.48
N LYS A 171 -2.67 -14.94 8.13
CA LYS A 171 -3.42 -14.14 9.12
C LYS A 171 -2.55 -13.70 10.29
N LEU A 172 -1.68 -14.57 10.78
CA LEU A 172 -0.74 -14.24 11.85
C LEU A 172 0.31 -13.21 11.40
N LEU A 173 0.79 -13.30 10.16
CA LEU A 173 1.75 -12.33 9.60
C LEU A 173 1.17 -10.91 9.57
N PHE A 174 -0.13 -10.77 9.28
CA PHE A 174 -0.81 -9.47 9.20
C PHE A 174 -1.47 -9.03 10.51
N MET A 175 -1.34 -9.81 11.60
CA MET A 175 -2.04 -9.54 12.85
C MET A 175 -1.70 -8.16 13.43
N ASP A 176 -0.42 -7.80 13.48
CA ASP A 176 0.01 -6.50 14.02
C ASP A 176 -0.52 -5.34 13.17
N ALA A 177 -0.50 -5.47 11.84
CA ALA A 177 -1.07 -4.49 10.93
C ALA A 177 -2.60 -4.35 11.12
N HIS A 178 -3.30 -5.46 11.37
CA HIS A 178 -4.74 -5.44 11.66
C HIS A 178 -5.06 -4.73 12.98
N LEU A 179 -4.26 -4.96 14.03
CA LEU A 179 -4.40 -4.25 15.31
C LEU A 179 -4.19 -2.74 15.10
N LYS A 180 -3.15 -2.36 14.36
CA LYS A 180 -2.91 -0.96 13.99
C LYS A 180 -4.08 -0.34 13.23
N VAL A 181 -4.70 -1.07 12.30
CA VAL A 181 -5.89 -0.61 11.57
C VAL A 181 -7.07 -0.41 12.53
N GLN A 182 -7.27 -1.32 13.50
CA GLN A 182 -8.32 -1.17 14.50
C GLN A 182 -8.16 0.10 15.34
N ASP A 183 -6.96 0.39 15.81
CA ASP A 183 -6.67 1.62 16.55
C ASP A 183 -6.95 2.87 15.72
N LYS A 184 -6.67 2.83 14.43
CA LYS A 184 -6.93 3.93 13.51
C LYS A 184 -8.40 4.10 13.14
N ARG A 185 -9.20 3.04 13.18
CA ARG A 185 -10.63 3.11 12.89
C ARG A 185 -11.35 4.09 13.80
N GLU A 186 -10.93 4.24 15.05
CA GLU A 186 -11.52 5.23 15.98
C GLU A 186 -11.51 6.66 15.41
N ILE A 187 -10.50 6.99 14.61
CA ILE A 187 -10.35 8.31 13.99
C ILE A 187 -10.98 8.33 12.59
N PHE A 188 -10.72 7.30 11.80
CA PHE A 188 -11.06 7.29 10.38
C PHE A 188 -12.52 6.88 10.11
N ASP A 189 -13.19 6.13 10.98
CA ASP A 189 -14.59 5.78 10.80
C ASP A 189 -15.45 7.06 10.86
N ASP A 190 -15.23 7.93 11.85
CA ASP A 190 -15.92 9.23 11.95
C ASP A 190 -15.63 10.14 10.75
N TYR A 191 -14.37 10.16 10.28
CA TYR A 191 -13.97 10.90 9.10
C TYR A 191 -14.70 10.42 7.84
N LEU A 192 -14.75 9.10 7.61
CA LEU A 192 -15.43 8.51 6.46
C LEU A 192 -16.94 8.71 6.53
N GLN A 193 -17.55 8.50 7.70
CA GLN A 193 -18.98 8.75 7.89
C GLN A 193 -19.33 10.21 7.62
N ARG A 194 -18.52 11.14 8.08
CA ARG A 194 -18.68 12.56 7.77
C ARG A 194 -18.58 12.84 6.29
N ARG A 195 -17.65 12.21 5.60
CA ARG A 195 -17.46 12.33 4.14
C ARG A 195 -18.69 11.87 3.38
N VAL A 196 -19.23 10.69 3.72
CA VAL A 196 -20.47 10.16 3.13
C VAL A 196 -21.64 11.12 3.34
N ASN A 197 -21.84 11.60 4.58
CA ASN A 197 -22.92 12.51 4.92
C ASN A 197 -22.84 13.85 4.18
N VAL A 198 -21.67 14.38 3.92
CA VAL A 198 -21.48 15.61 3.13
C VAL A 198 -21.76 15.34 1.65
N ILE A 199 -21.28 14.22 1.10
CA ILE A 199 -21.56 13.83 -0.29
C ILE A 199 -23.06 13.67 -0.53
N LEU A 200 -23.76 12.94 0.33
CA LEU A 200 -25.21 12.75 0.21
C LEU A 200 -25.96 14.09 0.26
N ALA A 201 -25.55 15.01 1.14
CA ALA A 201 -26.16 16.33 1.21
C ALA A 201 -25.97 17.14 -0.10
N TYR A 202 -24.80 17.03 -0.75
CA TYR A 202 -24.58 17.66 -2.06
C TYR A 202 -25.42 16.99 -3.16
N ILE A 203 -25.49 15.65 -3.21
CA ILE A 203 -26.28 14.92 -4.22
C ILE A 203 -27.76 15.30 -4.12
N GLY A 204 -28.32 15.32 -2.90
CA GLY A 204 -29.71 15.72 -2.66
C GLY A 204 -30.01 17.15 -3.12
N LYS A 205 -29.05 18.08 -2.94
CA LYS A 205 -29.24 19.47 -3.42
C LYS A 205 -29.00 19.67 -4.90
N MET A 206 -28.19 18.82 -5.53
CA MET A 206 -27.98 18.84 -6.99
C MET A 206 -29.14 18.21 -7.77
N ASN A 207 -29.83 17.25 -7.14
CA ASN A 207 -30.97 16.57 -7.75
C ASN A 207 -32.12 16.46 -6.73
N ASN A 208 -33.10 17.36 -6.84
CA ASN A 208 -34.25 17.42 -5.94
C ASN A 208 -35.08 16.12 -5.92
N ALA A 209 -35.04 15.33 -6.98
CA ALA A 209 -35.75 14.04 -7.00
C ALA A 209 -35.14 13.03 -6.02
N LEU A 210 -33.84 13.16 -5.69
CA LEU A 210 -33.13 12.29 -4.76
C LEU A 210 -33.01 12.89 -3.35
N GLU A 211 -33.54 14.08 -3.08
CA GLU A 211 -33.36 14.77 -1.79
C GLU A 211 -33.86 13.91 -0.63
N THR A 212 -35.08 13.39 -0.71
CA THR A 212 -35.68 12.54 0.32
C THR A 212 -34.92 11.23 0.50
N ASP A 213 -34.48 10.60 -0.59
CA ASP A 213 -33.71 9.35 -0.56
C ASP A 213 -32.35 9.58 0.09
N CYS A 214 -31.65 10.69 -0.23
CA CYS A 214 -30.38 11.05 0.37
C CYS A 214 -30.47 11.40 1.87
N GLU A 215 -31.65 11.84 2.35
CA GLU A 215 -31.89 12.11 3.76
C GLU A 215 -32.20 10.84 4.57
N THR A 216 -32.78 9.84 3.93
CA THR A 216 -33.26 8.62 4.60
C THR A 216 -32.30 7.43 4.49
N ILE A 217 -31.44 7.42 3.47
CA ILE A 217 -30.48 6.33 3.27
C ILE A 217 -29.40 6.33 4.38
N ALA A 218 -29.20 5.18 5.03
CA ALA A 218 -28.09 4.94 5.93
C ALA A 218 -26.97 4.22 5.19
N ILE A 219 -25.82 4.87 5.05
CA ILE A 219 -24.60 4.28 4.49
C ILE A 219 -23.55 4.27 5.59
N GLU A 220 -23.11 3.09 5.95
CA GLU A 220 -22.03 2.88 6.93
C GLU A 220 -20.78 2.45 6.17
N PRO A 221 -19.76 3.33 6.08
CA PRO A 221 -18.49 2.96 5.44
C PRO A 221 -17.72 2.00 6.33
N GLU A 222 -17.17 0.95 5.75
CA GLU A 222 -16.34 -0.01 6.44
C GLU A 222 -14.91 0.02 5.92
N ILE A 223 -13.92 0.10 6.82
CA ILE A 223 -12.51 -0.03 6.49
C ILE A 223 -12.16 -1.52 6.56
N VAL A 224 -11.94 -2.12 5.39
CA VAL A 224 -11.50 -3.51 5.28
C VAL A 224 -9.98 -3.53 5.06
N PRO A 225 -9.20 -3.99 6.05
CA PRO A 225 -7.76 -4.10 5.86
C PRO A 225 -7.43 -5.15 4.80
N TYR A 226 -6.48 -4.81 3.92
CA TYR A 226 -5.99 -5.77 2.94
C TYR A 226 -5.30 -6.94 3.63
N MET A 227 -5.59 -8.15 3.17
CA MET A 227 -4.96 -9.37 3.62
C MET A 227 -4.71 -10.28 2.41
N LEU A 228 -3.53 -10.88 2.35
CA LEU A 228 -3.29 -11.96 1.43
C LEU A 228 -4.10 -13.19 1.92
N THR A 229 -5.12 -13.56 1.17
CA THR A 229 -5.92 -14.77 1.43
C THR A 229 -5.66 -15.78 0.34
N SER A 230 -5.67 -17.05 0.71
CA SER A 230 -5.72 -18.13 -0.26
C SER A 230 -7.19 -18.33 -0.65
N GLU A 231 -7.55 -17.91 -1.85
CA GLU A 231 -8.91 -18.11 -2.38
C GLU A 231 -9.34 -19.58 -2.35
N ILE A 232 -8.37 -20.49 -2.53
CA ILE A 232 -8.61 -21.94 -2.46
C ILE A 232 -8.96 -22.37 -1.04
N ASP A 233 -8.25 -21.87 -0.02
CA ASP A 233 -8.53 -22.22 1.38
C ASP A 233 -9.89 -21.66 1.82
N GLU A 234 -10.23 -20.47 1.38
CA GLU A 234 -11.53 -19.85 1.66
C GLU A 234 -12.67 -20.61 0.99
N LEU A 235 -12.50 -20.96 -0.28
CA LEU A 235 -13.46 -21.78 -1.00
C LEU A 235 -13.66 -23.15 -0.34
N ASN A 236 -12.58 -23.81 0.05
CA ASN A 236 -12.62 -25.11 0.74
C ASN A 236 -13.26 -25.02 2.12
N TYR A 237 -13.03 -23.93 2.84
CA TYR A 237 -13.69 -23.66 4.12
C TYR A 237 -15.21 -23.59 3.97
N TRP A 238 -15.69 -22.78 3.03
CA TRP A 238 -17.12 -22.63 2.77
C TRP A 238 -17.75 -23.89 2.20
N LEU A 239 -17.04 -24.62 1.32
CA LEU A 239 -17.48 -25.91 0.79
C LEU A 239 -17.67 -26.92 1.94
N THR A 240 -16.72 -27.01 2.86
CA THR A 240 -16.78 -27.89 4.02
C THR A 240 -17.90 -27.48 4.99
N ALA A 241 -18.02 -26.19 5.28
CA ALA A 241 -19.08 -25.64 6.12
C ALA A 241 -20.48 -25.91 5.56
N ASN A 242 -20.63 -25.96 4.25
CA ASN A 242 -21.89 -26.27 3.55
C ASN A 242 -22.11 -27.78 3.31
N GLY A 243 -21.34 -28.64 4.00
CA GLY A 243 -21.45 -30.09 3.88
C GLY A 243 -21.02 -30.64 2.52
N ASN A 244 -20.01 -30.05 1.91
CA ASN A 244 -19.47 -30.35 0.58
C ASN A 244 -20.47 -30.14 -0.58
N LYS A 245 -21.50 -29.33 -0.35
CA LYS A 245 -22.41 -28.90 -1.41
C LYS A 245 -21.85 -27.67 -2.11
N PRO A 246 -22.18 -27.42 -3.41
CA PRO A 246 -21.76 -26.24 -4.12
C PRO A 246 -22.13 -24.95 -3.35
N VAL A 247 -21.18 -24.02 -3.24
CA VAL A 247 -21.37 -22.74 -2.55
C VAL A 247 -21.85 -21.66 -3.52
N ILE A 248 -21.48 -21.82 -4.80
CA ILE A 248 -21.88 -20.95 -5.91
C ILE A 248 -22.51 -21.78 -7.00
N SER A 249 -23.35 -21.19 -7.85
CA SER A 249 -23.92 -21.87 -9.01
C SER A 249 -22.82 -22.21 -10.03
N GLN A 250 -23.08 -23.20 -10.88
CA GLN A 250 -22.17 -23.55 -11.96
C GLN A 250 -21.98 -22.39 -12.96
N GLU A 251 -23.03 -21.60 -13.17
CA GLU A 251 -23.00 -20.42 -14.03
C GLU A 251 -22.08 -19.34 -13.49
N GLU A 252 -22.22 -18.98 -12.22
CA GLU A 252 -21.32 -18.02 -11.53
C GLU A 252 -19.86 -18.51 -11.49
N SER A 253 -19.65 -19.83 -11.34
CA SER A 253 -18.33 -20.44 -11.36
C SER A 253 -17.65 -20.27 -12.73
N VAL A 254 -18.39 -20.49 -13.83
CA VAL A 254 -17.89 -20.32 -15.19
C VAL A 254 -17.61 -18.85 -15.51
N GLU A 255 -18.49 -17.94 -15.04
CA GLU A 255 -18.30 -16.50 -15.19
C GLU A 255 -17.06 -16.01 -14.47
N LYS A 256 -16.91 -16.37 -13.19
CA LYS A 256 -15.73 -15.99 -12.37
C LYS A 256 -14.42 -16.57 -12.87
N ALA A 257 -14.44 -17.77 -13.45
CA ALA A 257 -13.26 -18.37 -14.05
C ALA A 257 -12.71 -17.57 -15.24
N GLY A 258 -13.57 -16.79 -15.91
CA GLY A 258 -13.18 -15.91 -17.01
C GLY A 258 -12.59 -16.60 -18.25
N LEU A 259 -12.69 -17.91 -18.34
CA LEU A 259 -12.14 -18.72 -19.43
C LEU A 259 -13.06 -18.82 -20.65
N SER A 260 -14.32 -18.46 -20.47
CA SER A 260 -15.34 -18.49 -21.54
C SER A 260 -15.64 -17.08 -22.05
N SER A 261 -15.58 -16.90 -23.36
CA SER A 261 -16.03 -15.66 -24.01
C SER A 261 -17.56 -15.54 -24.10
N ASN A 262 -18.31 -16.65 -23.91
CA ASN A 262 -19.76 -16.69 -23.89
C ASN A 262 -20.24 -17.74 -22.86
N VAL A 263 -20.69 -17.23 -21.72
CA VAL A 263 -21.10 -18.04 -20.55
C VAL A 263 -22.35 -18.87 -20.91
N GLU A 264 -23.34 -18.29 -21.59
CA GLU A 264 -24.59 -19.00 -21.98
C GLU A 264 -24.32 -20.21 -22.86
N LEU A 265 -23.48 -20.03 -23.89
CA LEU A 265 -23.09 -21.12 -24.78
C LEU A 265 -22.31 -22.22 -24.04
N THR A 266 -21.47 -21.85 -23.11
CA THR A 266 -20.71 -22.80 -22.28
C THR A 266 -21.63 -23.57 -21.36
N MET A 267 -22.58 -22.90 -20.72
CA MET A 267 -23.60 -23.56 -19.88
C MET A 267 -24.49 -24.53 -20.66
N GLN A 268 -24.85 -24.19 -21.90
CA GLN A 268 -25.58 -25.09 -22.76
C GLN A 268 -24.79 -26.36 -23.10
N LYS A 269 -23.52 -26.21 -23.48
CA LYS A 269 -22.60 -27.34 -23.71
C LYS A 269 -22.41 -28.23 -22.48
N LEU A 270 -22.29 -27.66 -21.29
CA LEU A 270 -22.17 -28.40 -20.04
C LEU A 270 -23.46 -29.20 -19.74
N LYS A 271 -24.64 -28.63 -19.99
CA LYS A 271 -25.92 -29.36 -19.87
C LYS A 271 -26.02 -30.52 -20.85
N ASP A 272 -25.61 -30.29 -22.11
CA ASP A 272 -25.61 -31.34 -23.14
C ASP A 272 -24.67 -32.49 -22.77
N GLN A 273 -23.48 -32.18 -22.23
CA GLN A 273 -22.54 -33.19 -21.73
C GLN A 273 -23.12 -33.99 -20.55
N ALA A 274 -23.69 -33.32 -19.56
CA ALA A 274 -24.31 -33.98 -18.39
C ALA A 274 -25.49 -34.88 -18.83
N THR A 275 -26.28 -34.50 -19.85
CA THR A 275 -27.36 -35.29 -20.38
C THR A 275 -26.82 -36.53 -21.10
N THR A 276 -25.72 -36.41 -21.84
CA THR A 276 -25.05 -37.51 -22.51
C THR A 276 -24.46 -38.51 -21.52
N GLU A 277 -23.76 -38.03 -20.45
CA GLU A 277 -23.21 -38.88 -19.40
C GLU A 277 -24.31 -39.69 -18.66
N ASN A 278 -25.44 -39.04 -18.33
CA ASN A 278 -26.56 -39.72 -17.69
C ASN A 278 -27.24 -40.75 -18.62
N SER A 279 -27.19 -40.58 -19.92
CA SER A 279 -27.73 -41.55 -20.86
C SER A 279 -26.90 -42.84 -20.95
N PHE A 280 -25.61 -42.78 -20.66
CA PHE A 280 -24.71 -43.97 -20.57
C PHE A 280 -24.89 -44.76 -19.29
N ILE A 281 -25.41 -44.16 -18.20
CA ILE A 281 -25.56 -44.85 -16.89
C ILE A 281 -26.91 -45.63 -16.86
N ILE A 282 -27.89 -45.39 -17.69
CA ILE A 282 -29.21 -46.03 -17.68
C ILE A 282 -29.30 -47.27 -18.60
N GLY A 283 -28.18 -47.74 -19.15
CA GLY A 283 -28.11 -49.01 -19.87
C GLY A 283 -27.96 -50.20 -18.94
N GLU A 284 -28.95 -50.53 -18.11
CA GLU A 284 -28.99 -51.87 -17.50
C GLU A 284 -29.13 -52.93 -18.60
N PRO A 285 -28.27 -53.99 -18.59
CA PRO A 285 -28.47 -55.11 -19.49
C PRO A 285 -29.71 -55.87 -19.03
N GLN A 286 -30.74 -55.92 -19.85
CA GLN A 286 -31.83 -56.86 -19.64
C GLN A 286 -31.26 -58.28 -19.76
N LEU A 287 -31.17 -58.98 -18.63
CA LEU A 287 -30.98 -60.40 -18.61
C LEU A 287 -32.28 -61.05 -19.15
N GLU A 288 -32.25 -61.48 -20.42
CA GLU A 288 -33.25 -62.44 -20.93
C GLU A 288 -33.08 -63.70 -20.12
N MET A 289 -34.06 -64.00 -19.27
CA MET A 289 -34.23 -65.33 -18.70
C MET A 289 -35.03 -66.13 -19.73
N ASP A 290 -34.31 -66.91 -20.55
CA ASP A 290 -34.94 -67.98 -21.33
C ASP A 290 -35.38 -69.10 -20.35
N ALA A 291 -36.66 -69.52 -20.53
CA ALA A 291 -37.34 -70.57 -19.81
C ALA A 291 -36.96 -71.97 -20.28
#